data_80d49b6aaaacf12d500769a6723125b7
#
_entry.id   80d49b6aaaacf12d500769a6723125b7
#
_cell.length_a   1.000
_cell.length_b   1.000
_cell.length_c   1.000
_cell.angle_alpha   90.00
_cell.angle_beta   90.00
_cell.angle_gamma   90.00
#
_symmetry.space_group_name_H-M   'P 1'
#
loop_
_entity.id
_entity.type
_entity.pdbx_description
1 polymer ?
#
loop_
_entity_poly.entity_id
_entity_poly.type
_entity_poly.pdbx_seq_one_letter_code
_entity_poly.pdbx_strand_id
1 'polypeptide(L)'
;MYTNDVTWPAAYFTVADMLYKQYGDVRPIIRHYDSFKAFIQFIRDNYLKDDIVIHDTFGDWCMPPESMEMIHSQDPSRKTSGELLSTAYYYRLLVLMQKFASLSGNDKDIAYYRESGDRILKAFNRKFYNASTGYYSNNTVTANL
;
A
#
# COMPACT_ATOMS: atom_id res chain seq x y z
N MET A 1 -0.25 7.23 -15.83
CA MET A 1 -0.20 6.78 -14.43
C MET A 1 1.26 6.84 -14.00
N TYR A 2 1.55 7.36 -12.82
CA TYR A 2 2.92 7.38 -12.29
C TYR A 2 3.34 5.94 -12.01
N THR A 3 4.29 5.44 -12.78
CA THR A 3 4.74 4.04 -12.71
C THR A 3 5.86 3.80 -11.69
N ASN A 4 6.37 4.88 -11.07
CA ASN A 4 7.54 4.82 -10.19
C ASN A 4 7.18 4.85 -8.70
N ASP A 5 5.90 4.67 -8.35
CA ASP A 5 5.43 4.78 -6.98
C ASP A 5 4.20 3.93 -6.74
N VAL A 6 3.97 3.52 -5.50
CA VAL A 6 2.79 2.75 -5.09
C VAL A 6 1.81 3.64 -4.32
N THR A 7 2.33 4.54 -3.51
CA THR A 7 1.53 5.31 -2.53
C THR A 7 0.60 6.31 -3.21
N TRP A 8 1.10 7.11 -4.15
CA TRP A 8 0.28 8.08 -4.86
C TRP A 8 -0.75 7.45 -5.81
N PRO A 9 -0.40 6.47 -6.64
CA PRO A 9 -1.39 5.78 -7.47
C PRO A 9 -2.45 5.02 -6.66
N ALA A 10 -2.20 4.68 -5.39
CA ALA A 10 -3.19 4.10 -4.49
C ALA A 10 -4.43 5.01 -4.31
N ALA A 11 -4.30 6.31 -4.54
CA ALA A 11 -5.43 7.24 -4.53
C ALA A 11 -6.52 6.83 -5.53
N TYR A 12 -6.16 6.26 -6.67
CA TYR A 12 -7.10 5.76 -7.68
C TYR A 12 -8.05 4.70 -7.11
N PHE A 13 -7.52 3.75 -6.34
CA PHE A 13 -8.31 2.72 -5.65
C PHE A 13 -9.11 3.33 -4.49
N THR A 14 -8.44 4.18 -3.70
CA THR A 14 -9.06 4.79 -2.52
C THR A 14 -10.26 5.67 -2.89
N VAL A 15 -10.17 6.44 -3.98
CA VAL A 15 -11.28 7.27 -4.47
C VAL A 15 -12.46 6.39 -4.93
N ALA A 16 -12.19 5.29 -5.65
CA ALA A 16 -13.25 4.37 -6.05
C ALA A 16 -13.96 3.72 -4.84
N ASP A 17 -13.19 3.30 -3.83
CA ASP A 17 -13.72 2.76 -2.57
C ASP A 17 -14.51 3.81 -1.78
N MET A 18 -14.03 5.05 -1.74
CA MET A 18 -14.70 6.17 -1.08
C MET A 18 -16.05 6.49 -1.74
N LEU A 19 -16.12 6.56 -3.07
CA LEU A 19 -17.36 6.78 -3.80
C LEU A 19 -18.39 5.68 -3.51
N TYR A 20 -17.93 4.44 -3.45
CA TYR A 20 -18.80 3.33 -3.06
C TYR A 20 -19.28 3.45 -1.60
N LYS A 21 -18.39 3.75 -0.66
CA LYS A 21 -18.73 3.85 0.76
C LYS A 21 -19.68 5.01 1.08
N GLN A 22 -19.50 6.17 0.42
CA GLN A 22 -20.25 7.37 0.72
C GLN A 22 -21.58 7.46 -0.06
N TYR A 23 -21.59 6.95 -1.29
CA TYR A 23 -22.72 7.16 -2.21
C TYR A 23 -23.32 5.85 -2.76
N GLY A 24 -22.77 4.69 -2.41
CA GLY A 24 -23.16 3.40 -3.00
C GLY A 24 -22.80 3.27 -4.49
N ASP A 25 -21.96 4.17 -5.00
CA ASP A 25 -21.61 4.20 -6.43
C ASP A 25 -20.56 3.16 -6.77
N VAL A 26 -20.99 2.04 -7.35
CA VAL A 26 -20.13 0.94 -7.78
C VAL A 26 -19.55 1.16 -9.19
N ARG A 27 -20.07 2.11 -9.96
CA ARG A 27 -19.70 2.31 -11.39
C ARG A 27 -18.20 2.53 -11.61
N PRO A 28 -17.48 3.33 -10.81
CA PRO A 28 -16.04 3.49 -10.95
C PRO A 28 -15.29 2.17 -10.77
N ILE A 29 -15.72 1.33 -9.82
CA ILE A 29 -15.11 0.03 -9.55
C ILE A 29 -15.27 -0.88 -10.76
N ILE A 30 -16.50 -1.03 -11.28
CA ILE A 30 -16.80 -1.90 -12.43
C ILE A 30 -16.06 -1.40 -13.68
N ARG A 31 -16.16 -0.10 -13.96
CA ARG A 31 -15.57 0.50 -15.17
C ARG A 31 -14.05 0.38 -15.25
N HIS A 32 -13.38 0.43 -14.09
CA HIS A 32 -11.92 0.50 -14.00
C HIS A 32 -11.27 -0.78 -13.45
N TYR A 33 -12.05 -1.87 -13.31
CA TYR A 33 -11.55 -3.10 -12.70
C TYR A 33 -10.28 -3.64 -13.38
N ASP A 34 -10.26 -3.68 -14.70
CA ASP A 34 -9.08 -4.15 -15.46
C ASP A 34 -7.87 -3.22 -15.28
N SER A 35 -8.09 -1.91 -15.14
CA SER A 35 -7.01 -0.97 -14.86
C SER A 35 -6.41 -1.17 -13.46
N PHE A 36 -7.25 -1.47 -12.47
CA PHE A 36 -6.78 -1.84 -11.13
C PHE A 36 -5.97 -3.14 -11.17
N LYS A 37 -6.46 -4.17 -11.88
CA LYS A 37 -5.70 -5.42 -12.09
C LYS A 37 -4.35 -5.16 -12.72
N ALA A 38 -4.31 -4.38 -13.79
CA ALA A 38 -3.08 -4.06 -14.50
C ALA A 38 -2.06 -3.36 -13.58
N PHE A 39 -2.52 -2.49 -12.70
CA PHE A 39 -1.62 -1.81 -11.75
C PHE A 39 -1.06 -2.78 -10.68
N ILE A 40 -1.91 -3.65 -10.11
CA ILE A 40 -1.46 -4.70 -9.17
C ILE A 40 -0.42 -5.61 -9.83
N GLN A 41 -0.69 -6.03 -11.07
CA GLN A 41 0.22 -6.84 -11.87
C GLN A 41 1.55 -6.13 -12.12
N PHE A 42 1.51 -4.85 -12.49
CA PHE A 42 2.69 -4.04 -12.73
C PHE A 42 3.60 -3.97 -11.49
N ILE A 43 3.04 -3.72 -10.30
CA ILE A 43 3.81 -3.70 -9.05
C ILE A 43 4.45 -5.07 -8.80
N ARG A 44 3.66 -6.14 -8.96
CA ARG A 44 4.14 -7.50 -8.76
C ARG A 44 5.34 -7.81 -9.66
N ASP A 45 5.25 -7.46 -10.93
CA ASP A 45 6.23 -7.87 -11.93
C ASP A 45 7.50 -7.01 -11.91
N ASN A 46 7.42 -5.77 -11.40
CA ASN A 46 8.53 -4.83 -11.45
C ASN A 46 9.14 -4.51 -10.07
N TYR A 47 8.36 -4.56 -9.00
CA TYR A 47 8.79 -4.02 -7.70
C TYR A 47 8.68 -5.03 -6.55
N LEU A 48 8.03 -6.17 -6.74
CA LEU A 48 7.90 -7.17 -5.68
C LEU A 48 9.09 -8.14 -5.68
N LYS A 49 9.76 -8.24 -4.53
CA LYS A 49 10.82 -9.22 -4.29
C LYS A 49 10.62 -9.86 -2.91
N ASP A 50 10.57 -11.17 -2.85
CA ASP A 50 10.36 -11.93 -1.60
C ASP A 50 9.12 -11.46 -0.82
N ASP A 51 8.04 -11.15 -1.54
CA ASP A 51 6.79 -10.58 -1.02
C ASP A 51 6.94 -9.21 -0.32
N ILE A 52 7.99 -8.46 -0.64
CA ILE A 52 8.22 -7.07 -0.22
C ILE A 52 8.31 -6.17 -1.45
N VAL A 53 7.63 -5.04 -1.42
CA VAL A 53 7.77 -4.01 -2.45
C VAL A 53 9.04 -3.22 -2.17
N ILE A 54 10.03 -3.35 -3.06
CA ILE A 54 11.38 -2.80 -2.87
C ILE A 54 11.56 -1.41 -3.50
N HIS A 55 10.50 -0.83 -4.06
CA HIS A 55 10.56 0.45 -4.75
C HIS A 55 9.59 1.45 -4.13
N ASP A 56 10.10 2.63 -3.85
CA ASP A 56 9.33 3.79 -3.38
C ASP A 56 10.05 5.07 -3.84
N THR A 57 9.30 5.99 -4.43
CA THR A 57 9.87 7.25 -4.92
C THR A 57 9.83 8.35 -3.86
N PHE A 58 8.73 8.45 -3.14
CA PHE A 58 8.47 9.58 -2.24
C PHE A 58 8.67 9.22 -0.77
N GLY A 59 8.27 8.01 -0.36
CA GLY A 59 8.43 7.55 1.01
C GLY A 59 7.77 8.46 2.04
N ASP A 60 8.36 8.51 3.21
CA ASP A 60 7.94 9.36 4.34
C ASP A 60 8.61 10.75 4.23
N TRP A 61 8.16 11.56 3.29
CA TRP A 61 8.81 12.83 2.95
C TRP A 61 8.27 14.05 3.70
N CYS A 62 7.12 13.90 4.37
CA CYS A 62 6.41 15.00 5.02
C CYS A 62 6.22 14.74 6.52
N MET A 63 7.30 14.33 7.21
CA MET A 63 7.28 14.07 8.64
C MET A 63 7.00 15.36 9.43
N PRO A 64 6.14 15.30 10.46
CA PRO A 64 5.97 16.42 11.37
C PRO A 64 7.31 16.80 12.01
N PRO A 65 7.74 18.08 11.90
CA PRO A 65 8.98 18.53 12.53
C PRO A 65 8.77 18.78 14.03
N GLU A 66 9.76 18.47 14.85
CA GLU A 66 9.80 18.83 16.26
C GLU A 66 10.17 20.30 16.45
N SER A 67 10.84 20.92 15.47
CA SER A 67 11.18 22.34 15.43
C SER A 67 11.17 22.84 13.97
N MET A 68 11.18 24.16 13.79
CA MET A 68 11.17 24.77 12.46
C MET A 68 12.41 24.40 11.64
N GLU A 69 13.55 24.21 12.27
CA GLU A 69 14.80 23.81 11.62
C GLU A 69 14.74 22.37 11.08
N MET A 70 13.81 21.56 11.60
CA MET A 70 13.65 20.15 11.24
C MET A 70 12.65 19.93 10.11
N ILE A 71 11.98 20.98 9.59
CA ILE A 71 10.92 20.86 8.56
C ILE A 71 11.37 20.06 7.33
N HIS A 72 12.63 20.20 6.92
CA HIS A 72 13.18 19.50 5.76
C HIS A 72 14.29 18.52 6.13
N SER A 73 14.29 18.03 7.38
CA SER A 73 15.29 17.08 7.81
C SER A 73 15.29 15.83 6.92
N GLN A 74 16.48 15.45 6.49
CA GLN A 74 16.71 14.21 5.75
C GLN A 74 17.30 13.12 6.63
N ASP A 75 17.30 13.29 7.95
CA ASP A 75 17.79 12.29 8.89
C ASP A 75 17.04 10.97 8.73
N PRO A 76 17.72 9.87 8.35
CA PRO A 76 17.09 8.57 8.14
C PRO A 76 16.41 8.01 9.40
N SER A 77 16.89 8.38 10.60
CA SER A 77 16.29 7.90 11.86
C SER A 77 14.88 8.42 12.07
N ARG A 78 14.51 9.52 11.42
CA ARG A 78 13.19 10.16 11.49
C ARG A 78 12.24 9.70 10.39
N LYS A 79 12.74 9.01 9.37
CA LYS A 79 11.96 8.58 8.23
C LYS A 79 11.55 7.11 8.36
N THR A 80 10.31 6.83 8.01
CA THR A 80 9.85 5.46 7.80
C THR A 80 10.45 4.91 6.51
N SER A 81 10.86 3.64 6.53
CA SER A 81 11.36 2.95 5.34
C SER A 81 10.36 3.00 4.19
N GLY A 82 10.81 3.38 2.99
CA GLY A 82 9.99 3.37 1.78
C GLY A 82 9.48 1.98 1.45
N GLU A 83 10.27 0.93 1.65
CA GLU A 83 9.82 -0.46 1.47
C GLU A 83 8.68 -0.83 2.43
N LEU A 84 8.70 -0.34 3.68
CA LEU A 84 7.61 -0.53 4.63
C LEU A 84 6.32 0.12 4.10
N LEU A 85 6.40 1.39 3.73
CA LEU A 85 5.26 2.14 3.23
C LEU A 85 4.67 1.51 1.97
N SER A 86 5.49 1.27 0.95
CA SER A 86 5.03 0.69 -0.31
C SER A 86 4.45 -0.71 -0.13
N THR A 87 5.01 -1.54 0.76
CA THR A 87 4.47 -2.87 1.04
C THR A 87 3.14 -2.80 1.78
N ALA A 88 2.99 -1.89 2.77
CA ALA A 88 1.74 -1.67 3.47
C ALA A 88 0.64 -1.18 2.52
N TYR A 89 0.95 -0.22 1.64
CA TYR A 89 0.02 0.24 0.60
C TYR A 89 -0.35 -0.86 -0.36
N TYR A 90 0.62 -1.65 -0.85
CA TYR A 90 0.34 -2.77 -1.75
C TYR A 90 -0.57 -3.82 -1.09
N TYR A 91 -0.34 -4.17 0.17
CA TYR A 91 -1.23 -5.02 0.95
C TYR A 91 -2.67 -4.45 0.98
N ARG A 92 -2.81 -3.16 1.29
CA ARG A 92 -4.12 -2.48 1.27
C ARG A 92 -4.79 -2.57 -0.10
N LEU A 93 -4.04 -2.39 -1.19
CA LEU A 93 -4.59 -2.53 -2.55
C LEU A 93 -5.10 -3.95 -2.82
N LEU A 94 -4.40 -4.98 -2.37
CA LEU A 94 -4.86 -6.38 -2.49
C LEU A 94 -6.15 -6.63 -1.72
N VAL A 95 -6.31 -6.03 -0.52
CA VAL A 95 -7.56 -6.08 0.25
C VAL A 95 -8.69 -5.37 -0.50
N LEU A 96 -8.43 -4.20 -1.07
CA LEU A 96 -9.42 -3.49 -1.89
C LEU A 96 -9.79 -4.29 -3.14
N MET A 97 -8.84 -4.96 -3.78
CA MET A 97 -9.12 -5.80 -4.95
C MET A 97 -10.00 -7.01 -4.65
N GLN A 98 -9.93 -7.61 -3.46
CA GLN A 98 -10.89 -8.63 -3.04
C GLN A 98 -12.32 -8.08 -3.05
N LYS A 99 -12.49 -6.89 -2.45
CA LYS A 99 -13.79 -6.20 -2.42
C LYS A 99 -14.25 -5.81 -3.83
N PHE A 100 -13.36 -5.26 -4.65
CA PHE A 100 -13.66 -4.82 -6.01
C PHE A 100 -14.02 -6.00 -6.92
N ALA A 101 -13.35 -7.13 -6.76
CA ALA A 101 -13.67 -8.37 -7.46
C ALA A 101 -15.12 -8.81 -7.18
N SER A 102 -15.51 -8.83 -5.91
CA SER A 102 -16.88 -9.17 -5.51
C SER A 102 -17.91 -8.17 -6.07
N LEU A 103 -17.64 -6.85 -5.93
CA LEU A 103 -18.56 -5.82 -6.40
C LEU A 103 -18.71 -5.75 -7.93
N SER A 104 -17.71 -6.20 -8.68
CA SER A 104 -17.71 -6.21 -10.15
C SER A 104 -18.07 -7.58 -10.77
N GLY A 105 -18.40 -8.59 -9.94
CA GLY A 105 -18.74 -9.93 -10.42
C GLY A 105 -17.54 -10.76 -10.90
N ASN A 106 -16.33 -10.40 -10.48
CA ASN A 106 -15.09 -11.10 -10.81
C ASN A 106 -14.65 -12.05 -9.67
N ASP A 107 -15.58 -12.80 -9.08
CA ASP A 107 -15.38 -13.59 -7.86
C ASP A 107 -14.21 -14.59 -7.96
N LYS A 108 -13.89 -15.07 -9.17
CA LYS A 108 -12.74 -15.95 -9.42
C LYS A 108 -11.39 -15.33 -9.01
N ASP A 109 -11.30 -14.01 -8.97
CA ASP A 109 -10.06 -13.29 -8.64
C ASP A 109 -9.88 -13.11 -7.12
N ILE A 110 -10.93 -13.31 -6.31
CA ILE A 110 -10.92 -13.08 -4.85
C ILE A 110 -9.87 -13.94 -4.15
N ALA A 111 -9.83 -15.25 -4.48
CA ALA A 111 -8.89 -16.17 -3.87
C ALA A 111 -7.44 -15.74 -4.13
N TYR A 112 -7.13 -15.37 -5.36
CA TYR A 112 -5.80 -14.88 -5.74
C TYR A 112 -5.35 -13.66 -4.91
N TYR A 113 -6.24 -12.64 -4.76
CA TYR A 113 -5.90 -11.45 -3.99
C TYR A 113 -5.78 -11.73 -2.49
N ARG A 114 -6.59 -12.63 -1.95
CA ARG A 114 -6.50 -13.07 -0.55
C ARG A 114 -5.17 -13.75 -0.28
N GLU A 115 -4.84 -14.78 -1.05
CA GLU A 115 -3.59 -15.54 -0.90
C GLU A 115 -2.35 -14.64 -1.07
N SER A 116 -2.40 -13.72 -2.04
CA SER A 116 -1.34 -12.73 -2.23
C SER A 116 -1.22 -11.81 -1.02
N GLY A 117 -2.33 -11.30 -0.49
CA GLY A 117 -2.36 -10.48 0.71
C GLY A 117 -1.77 -11.22 1.92
N ASP A 118 -2.13 -12.48 2.12
CA ASP A 118 -1.63 -13.30 3.23
C ASP A 118 -0.09 -13.49 3.16
N ARG A 119 0.45 -13.68 1.96
CA ARG A 119 1.92 -13.76 1.78
C ARG A 119 2.61 -12.44 2.10
N ILE A 120 2.07 -11.33 1.56
CA ILE A 120 2.59 -9.99 1.83
C ILE A 120 2.56 -9.68 3.33
N LEU A 121 1.44 -9.94 4.01
CA LEU A 121 1.29 -9.70 5.44
C LEU A 121 2.33 -10.47 6.27
N LYS A 122 2.55 -11.74 5.94
CA LYS A 122 3.56 -12.57 6.61
C LYS A 122 4.98 -12.04 6.37
N ALA A 123 5.31 -11.67 5.14
CA ALA A 123 6.62 -11.11 4.79
C ALA A 123 6.84 -9.75 5.46
N PHE A 124 5.82 -8.90 5.47
CA PHE A 124 5.83 -7.60 6.13
C PHE A 124 6.14 -7.73 7.63
N ASN A 125 5.39 -8.54 8.36
CA ASN A 125 5.61 -8.74 9.78
C ASN A 125 6.99 -9.35 10.06
N ARG A 126 7.42 -10.34 9.28
CA ARG A 126 8.74 -10.95 9.42
C ARG A 126 9.88 -9.94 9.24
N LYS A 127 9.73 -8.99 8.30
CA LYS A 127 10.79 -8.02 7.98
C LYS A 127 10.79 -6.81 8.91
N PHE A 128 9.62 -6.28 9.24
CA PHE A 128 9.51 -4.96 9.85
C PHE A 128 9.08 -4.97 11.32
N TYR A 129 8.39 -6.01 11.78
CA TYR A 129 7.93 -6.08 13.17
C TYR A 129 9.02 -6.64 14.08
N ASN A 130 9.29 -5.92 15.17
CA ASN A 130 10.20 -6.36 16.23
C ASN A 130 9.41 -6.81 17.47
N ALA A 131 9.32 -8.12 17.69
CA ALA A 131 8.56 -8.69 18.79
C ALA A 131 9.13 -8.35 20.18
N SER A 132 10.42 -8.05 20.29
CA SER A 132 11.03 -7.69 21.58
C SER A 132 10.70 -6.27 22.03
N THR A 133 10.43 -5.38 21.10
CA THR A 133 10.12 -3.96 21.35
C THR A 133 8.65 -3.64 21.14
N GLY A 134 7.93 -4.49 20.40
CA GLY A 134 6.50 -4.32 20.11
C GLY A 134 6.16 -3.26 19.07
N TYR A 135 7.13 -2.78 18.29
CA TYR A 135 6.90 -1.79 17.24
C TYR A 135 7.52 -2.18 15.90
N TYR A 136 7.14 -1.42 14.85
CA TYR A 136 7.64 -1.63 13.50
C TYR A 136 8.86 -0.75 13.19
N SER A 137 9.84 -1.33 12.48
CA SER A 137 11.02 -0.67 11.95
C SER A 137 11.72 0.21 13.00
N ASN A 138 11.89 1.50 12.74
CA ASN A 138 12.53 2.49 13.59
C ASN A 138 11.57 3.25 14.54
N ASN A 139 10.39 2.71 14.77
CA ASN A 139 9.38 3.26 15.70
C ASN A 139 8.87 4.67 15.38
N THR A 140 8.87 5.05 14.10
CA THR A 140 8.22 6.30 13.70
C THR A 140 6.70 6.19 13.86
N VAL A 141 6.01 7.32 13.98
CA VAL A 141 4.53 7.35 14.03
C VAL A 141 3.96 6.67 12.77
N THR A 142 4.48 7.01 11.60
CA THR A 142 4.04 6.45 10.31
C THR A 142 4.21 4.92 10.25
N ALA A 143 5.27 4.37 10.84
CA ALA A 143 5.51 2.93 10.83
C ALA A 143 4.52 2.14 11.71
N ASN A 144 3.89 2.78 12.70
CA ASN A 144 3.02 2.13 13.69
C ASN A 144 1.53 2.50 13.55
N LEU A 145 1.16 3.29 12.53
CA LEU A 145 -0.24 3.58 12.19
C LEU A 145 -0.84 2.50 11.30
#